data_36ad2439800d33b0a2908f18cff20731
#
_entry.id   36ad2439800d33b0a2908f18cff20731
#
_cell.length_a   1.000
_cell.length_b   1.000
_cell.length_c   1.000
_cell.angle_alpha   90.00
_cell.angle_beta   90.00
_cell.angle_gamma   90.00
#
_symmetry.space_group_name_H-M   'P 1'
#
loop_
_entity.id
_entity.type
_entity.pdbx_description
1 polymer ?
#
loop_
_entity_poly.entity_id
_entity_poly.type
_entity_poly.pdbx_seq_one_letter_code
_entity_poly.pdbx_strand_id
1 'polypeptide(L)'
;MKDSRFPDVPGGYPFPALELEVLEEWKRGGIFEQSLSKPPPAGDFVFFEGPPTANNVPHVGHVVTRVIKDLFPRFPTMRGYRVARKADWDTHGLPVEIEVEKRLGFTGKQQIEEYGIAEFNRACLESVHSYERQWRAMTERVGYWTDLDHAYYTYANDYIESVWWALKQV
;
A
#
# COMPACT_ATOMS: atom_id res chain seq x y z
N MET A 1 -1.03 47.40 -20.07
CA MET A 1 -2.00 46.30 -20.05
C MET A 1 -1.21 45.03 -19.80
N LYS A 2 -1.30 44.44 -18.58
CA LYS A 2 -0.76 43.10 -18.31
C LYS A 2 -1.70 42.08 -18.94
N ASP A 3 -1.35 41.59 -20.14
CA ASP A 3 -2.00 40.42 -20.70
C ASP A 3 -1.39 39.18 -20.04
N SER A 4 -1.78 38.89 -18.79
CA SER A 4 -1.38 37.67 -18.13
C SER A 4 -2.33 36.56 -18.56
N ARG A 5 -1.92 35.73 -19.49
CA ARG A 5 -2.62 34.50 -19.89
C ARG A 5 -2.77 33.50 -18.75
N PHE A 6 -2.12 33.77 -17.65
CA PHE A 6 -2.14 32.93 -16.47
C PHE A 6 -2.50 33.79 -15.24
N PRO A 7 -3.29 33.27 -14.30
CA PRO A 7 -3.56 33.96 -13.04
C PRO A 7 -2.26 34.20 -12.26
N ASP A 8 -2.22 35.30 -11.52
CA ASP A 8 -1.09 35.59 -10.62
C ASP A 8 -0.97 34.44 -9.59
N VAL A 9 0.22 33.84 -9.51
CA VAL A 9 0.52 32.81 -8.51
C VAL A 9 0.97 33.50 -7.23
N PRO A 10 0.30 33.30 -6.08
CA PRO A 10 0.71 33.90 -4.81
C PRO A 10 2.09 33.41 -4.39
N GLY A 11 2.91 34.29 -3.78
CA GLY A 11 4.29 33.98 -3.39
C GLY A 11 4.45 32.95 -2.25
N GLY A 12 3.36 32.59 -1.56
CA GLY A 12 3.30 31.50 -0.61
C GLY A 12 2.15 30.57 -0.99
N TYR A 13 2.45 29.34 -1.38
CA TYR A 13 1.43 28.36 -1.77
C TYR A 13 1.13 27.41 -0.62
N PRO A 14 -0.13 27.25 -0.19
CA PRO A 14 -0.50 26.33 0.89
C PRO A 14 -0.54 24.88 0.37
N PHE A 15 0.63 24.29 0.05
CA PHE A 15 0.73 22.95 -0.52
C PHE A 15 -0.09 21.88 0.21
N PRO A 16 -0.10 21.82 1.57
CA PRO A 16 -0.90 20.80 2.25
C PRO A 16 -2.41 20.91 1.99
N ALA A 17 -2.94 22.13 1.84
CA ALA A 17 -4.36 22.35 1.53
C ALA A 17 -4.66 21.99 0.07
N LEU A 18 -3.81 22.39 -0.86
CA LEU A 18 -3.94 22.03 -2.26
C LEU A 18 -3.87 20.50 -2.48
N GLU A 19 -2.96 19.83 -1.80
CA GLU A 19 -2.86 18.36 -1.88
C GLU A 19 -4.16 17.67 -1.46
N LEU A 20 -4.79 18.13 -0.38
CA LEU A 20 -6.07 17.58 0.07
C LEU A 20 -7.19 17.86 -0.94
N GLU A 21 -7.22 19.07 -1.53
CA GLU A 21 -8.18 19.43 -2.57
C GLU A 21 -8.05 18.52 -3.80
N VAL A 22 -6.83 18.28 -4.26
CA VAL A 22 -6.53 17.38 -5.39
C VAL A 22 -6.93 15.94 -5.07
N LEU A 23 -6.64 15.44 -3.86
CA LEU A 23 -7.04 14.09 -3.44
C LEU A 23 -8.56 13.92 -3.43
N GLU A 24 -9.29 14.92 -2.94
CA GLU A 24 -10.77 14.91 -2.98
C GLU A 24 -11.31 14.96 -4.41
N GLU A 25 -10.70 15.72 -5.30
CA GLU A 25 -11.06 15.74 -6.73
C GLU A 25 -10.81 14.38 -7.38
N TRP A 26 -9.69 13.75 -7.13
CA TRP A 26 -9.38 12.42 -7.65
C TRP A 26 -10.39 11.38 -7.18
N LYS A 27 -10.72 11.40 -5.89
CA LYS A 27 -11.69 10.48 -5.30
C LYS A 27 -13.10 10.70 -5.88
N ARG A 28 -13.57 11.95 -5.92
CA ARG A 28 -14.88 12.30 -6.48
C ARG A 28 -15.00 11.95 -7.96
N GLY A 29 -13.92 12.13 -8.70
CA GLY A 29 -13.85 11.83 -10.13
C GLY A 29 -13.58 10.37 -10.46
N GLY A 30 -13.25 9.51 -9.49
CA GLY A 30 -12.82 8.14 -9.75
C GLY A 30 -11.62 8.06 -10.70
N ILE A 31 -10.66 8.98 -10.54
CA ILE A 31 -9.58 9.14 -11.53
C ILE A 31 -8.68 7.91 -11.62
N PHE A 32 -8.42 7.25 -10.49
CA PHE A 32 -7.65 6.02 -10.47
C PHE A 32 -8.38 4.90 -11.22
N GLU A 33 -9.64 4.67 -10.93
CA GLU A 33 -10.50 3.65 -11.56
C GLU A 33 -10.63 3.91 -13.07
N GLN A 34 -10.78 5.18 -13.46
CA GLN A 34 -10.77 5.55 -14.88
C GLN A 34 -9.45 5.20 -15.56
N SER A 35 -8.31 5.34 -14.86
CA SER A 35 -7.00 4.98 -15.40
C SER A 35 -6.84 3.49 -15.69
N LEU A 36 -7.57 2.64 -14.93
CA LEU A 36 -7.58 1.18 -15.10
C LEU A 36 -8.57 0.73 -16.20
N SER A 37 -9.67 1.46 -16.38
CA SER A 37 -10.76 1.11 -17.32
C SER A 37 -10.56 1.65 -18.73
N LYS A 38 -9.65 2.58 -18.96
CA LYS A 38 -9.37 3.13 -20.29
C LYS A 38 -8.87 2.06 -21.25
N PRO A 39 -9.29 2.09 -22.53
CA PRO A 39 -8.66 1.28 -23.57
C PRO A 39 -7.15 1.54 -23.61
N PRO A 40 -6.30 0.50 -23.55
CA PRO A 40 -4.86 0.68 -23.57
C PRO A 40 -4.29 0.69 -25.01
N PRO A 41 -4.21 1.83 -25.69
CA PRO A 41 -3.70 1.86 -27.07
C PRO A 41 -2.25 1.39 -27.19
N ALA A 42 -1.48 1.47 -26.10
CA ALA A 42 -0.10 0.98 -26.03
C ALA A 42 0.02 -0.44 -25.44
N GLY A 43 -1.10 -1.06 -25.01
CA GLY A 43 -1.11 -2.39 -24.41
C GLY A 43 -1.03 -2.36 -22.89
N ASP A 44 -0.65 -3.51 -22.30
CA ASP A 44 -0.50 -3.66 -20.85
C ASP A 44 0.96 -3.49 -20.40
N PHE A 45 1.16 -2.80 -19.28
CA PHE A 45 2.43 -2.73 -18.59
C PHE A 45 2.29 -3.45 -17.25
N VAL A 46 3.04 -4.53 -17.07
CA VAL A 46 3.00 -5.33 -15.85
C VAL A 46 3.90 -4.70 -14.79
N PHE A 47 3.32 -4.43 -13.63
CA PHE A 47 4.02 -3.91 -12.47
C PHE A 47 3.76 -4.81 -11.25
N PHE A 48 4.82 -5.29 -10.63
CA PHE A 48 4.76 -6.05 -9.39
C PHE A 48 5.21 -5.18 -8.21
N GLU A 49 4.37 -5.09 -7.20
CA GLU A 49 4.66 -4.45 -5.93
C GLU A 49 5.39 -5.45 -5.02
N GLY A 50 6.32 -4.95 -4.18
CA GLY A 50 6.86 -5.70 -3.05
C GLY A 50 6.09 -5.35 -1.78
N PRO A 51 5.44 -6.33 -1.10
CA PRO A 51 4.56 -6.05 0.02
C PRO A 51 5.28 -5.38 1.19
N PRO A 52 4.74 -4.29 1.74
CA PRO A 52 5.23 -3.75 3.00
C PRO A 52 4.85 -4.69 4.14
N THR A 53 5.76 -4.87 5.11
CA THR A 53 5.44 -5.62 6.32
C THR A 53 4.55 -4.78 7.23
N ALA A 54 3.35 -5.28 7.55
CA ALA A 54 2.37 -4.61 8.38
C ALA A 54 2.64 -4.83 9.89
N ASN A 55 3.83 -4.48 10.36
CA ASN A 55 4.30 -4.69 11.74
C ASN A 55 4.73 -3.42 12.47
N ASN A 56 4.63 -2.25 11.82
CA ASN A 56 5.07 -0.98 12.40
C ASN A 56 4.35 0.21 11.76
N VAL A 57 4.40 1.35 12.43
CA VAL A 57 3.89 2.64 11.94
C VAL A 57 4.74 3.09 10.73
N PRO A 58 4.10 3.51 9.62
CA PRO A 58 4.85 4.03 8.48
C PRO A 58 5.60 5.31 8.84
N HIS A 59 6.77 5.50 8.26
CA HIS A 59 7.63 6.67 8.46
C HIS A 59 8.06 7.29 7.13
N VAL A 60 8.74 8.43 7.18
CA VAL A 60 9.15 9.21 5.99
C VAL A 60 9.92 8.37 4.95
N GLY A 61 10.75 7.42 5.36
CA GLY A 61 11.43 6.51 4.43
C GLY A 61 10.45 5.70 3.56
N HIS A 62 9.33 5.26 4.14
CA HIS A 62 8.27 4.58 3.38
C HIS A 62 7.56 5.51 2.40
N VAL A 63 7.39 6.79 2.76
CA VAL A 63 6.83 7.80 1.84
C VAL A 63 7.72 7.97 0.62
N VAL A 64 9.04 8.14 0.81
CA VAL A 64 10.01 8.26 -0.29
C VAL A 64 9.94 7.04 -1.21
N THR A 65 9.92 5.84 -0.64
CA THR A 65 9.81 4.59 -1.42
C THR A 65 8.53 4.55 -2.25
N ARG A 66 7.37 4.92 -1.66
CA ARG A 66 6.09 4.94 -2.36
C ARG A 66 6.04 5.97 -3.48
N VAL A 67 6.57 7.16 -3.28
CA VAL A 67 6.66 8.19 -4.31
C VAL A 67 7.49 7.70 -5.51
N ILE A 68 8.63 7.06 -5.24
CA ILE A 68 9.48 6.50 -6.30
C ILE A 68 8.76 5.35 -7.01
N LYS A 69 8.12 4.45 -6.27
CA LYS A 69 7.37 3.33 -6.85
C LYS A 69 6.23 3.83 -7.74
N ASP A 70 5.45 4.83 -7.33
CA ASP A 70 4.33 5.35 -8.08
C ASP A 70 4.72 5.98 -9.42
N LEU A 71 5.93 6.50 -9.52
CA LEU A 71 6.46 7.07 -10.76
C LEU A 71 6.46 6.03 -11.90
N PHE A 72 6.86 4.79 -11.60
CA PHE A 72 6.99 3.74 -12.61
C PHE A 72 5.66 3.32 -13.23
N PRO A 73 4.58 3.03 -12.49
CA PRO A 73 3.27 2.72 -13.09
C PRO A 73 2.55 3.96 -13.61
N ARG A 74 2.75 5.14 -13.00
CA ARG A 74 2.10 6.38 -13.43
C ARG A 74 2.60 6.86 -14.79
N PHE A 75 3.90 6.79 -15.04
CA PHE A 75 4.47 7.19 -16.31
C PHE A 75 3.96 6.36 -17.51
N PRO A 76 3.98 5.01 -17.51
CA PRO A 76 3.35 4.21 -18.55
C PRO A 76 1.85 4.48 -18.70
N THR A 77 1.12 4.70 -17.62
CA THR A 77 -0.30 5.08 -17.67
C THR A 77 -0.50 6.36 -18.51
N MET A 78 0.33 7.37 -18.30
CA MET A 78 0.33 8.61 -19.11
C MET A 78 0.71 8.38 -20.58
N ARG A 79 1.48 7.33 -20.87
CA ARG A 79 1.88 6.91 -22.21
C ARG A 79 0.86 6.01 -22.91
N GLY A 80 -0.29 5.78 -22.30
CA GLY A 80 -1.39 5.00 -22.87
C GLY A 80 -1.36 3.50 -22.56
N TYR A 81 -0.54 3.05 -21.62
CA TYR A 81 -0.59 1.68 -21.13
C TYR A 81 -1.64 1.53 -20.04
N ARG A 82 -2.24 0.34 -19.95
CA ARG A 82 -2.97 -0.08 -18.76
C ARG A 82 -1.97 -0.68 -17.78
N VAL A 83 -1.99 -0.20 -16.55
CA VAL A 83 -1.14 -0.71 -15.47
C VAL A 83 -2.03 -1.16 -14.32
N ALA A 84 -2.25 -2.46 -14.21
CA ALA A 84 -2.91 -3.03 -13.05
C ALA A 84 -1.99 -2.86 -11.82
N ARG A 85 -2.56 -2.31 -10.73
CA ARG A 85 -1.80 -1.95 -9.52
C ARG A 85 -2.48 -2.57 -8.33
N LYS A 86 -2.18 -3.84 -8.08
CA LYS A 86 -2.71 -4.58 -6.93
C LYS A 86 -1.86 -4.27 -5.70
N ALA A 87 -2.50 -3.86 -4.62
CA ALA A 87 -1.83 -3.72 -3.33
C ALA A 87 -1.57 -5.09 -2.70
N ASP A 88 -0.66 -5.08 -1.74
CA ASP A 88 -0.18 -6.28 -1.06
C ASP A 88 0.27 -5.98 0.37
N TRP A 89 0.18 -7.01 1.22
CA TRP A 89 0.58 -6.92 2.62
C TRP A 89 1.39 -8.14 3.02
N ASP A 90 2.64 -7.89 3.45
CA ASP A 90 3.42 -8.90 4.16
C ASP A 90 2.95 -8.95 5.62
N THR A 91 2.35 -10.07 5.98
CA THR A 91 1.50 -10.15 7.18
C THR A 91 1.78 -11.36 8.06
N HIS A 92 2.89 -12.05 7.85
CA HIS A 92 3.22 -13.23 8.65
C HIS A 92 4.73 -13.31 8.94
N GLY A 93 5.09 -14.26 9.80
CA GLY A 93 6.46 -14.56 10.15
C GLY A 93 7.05 -13.67 11.24
N LEU A 94 8.33 -13.81 11.45
CA LEU A 94 9.08 -13.26 12.58
C LEU A 94 8.88 -11.76 12.85
N PRO A 95 8.79 -10.87 11.85
CA PRO A 95 8.58 -9.45 12.12
C PRO A 95 7.27 -9.13 12.82
N VAL A 96 6.19 -9.84 12.50
CA VAL A 96 4.88 -9.68 13.16
C VAL A 96 4.91 -10.32 14.54
N GLU A 97 5.49 -11.51 14.67
CA GLU A 97 5.62 -12.23 15.95
C GLU A 97 6.39 -11.41 16.98
N ILE A 98 7.55 -10.86 16.62
CA ILE A 98 8.36 -10.01 17.52
C ILE A 98 7.58 -8.79 18.01
N GLU A 99 6.78 -8.17 17.16
CA GLU A 99 5.96 -7.03 17.57
C GLU A 99 4.91 -7.45 18.63
N VAL A 100 4.25 -8.58 18.40
CA VAL A 100 3.25 -9.11 19.35
C VAL A 100 3.91 -9.60 20.65
N GLU A 101 5.07 -10.27 20.58
CA GLU A 101 5.85 -10.66 21.77
C GLU A 101 6.17 -9.43 22.64
N LYS A 102 6.66 -8.35 22.03
CA LYS A 102 6.94 -7.10 22.75
C LYS A 102 5.70 -6.52 23.40
N ARG A 103 4.57 -6.52 22.68
CA ARG A 103 3.29 -6.00 23.19
C ARG A 103 2.76 -6.82 24.37
N LEU A 104 2.94 -8.13 24.34
CA LEU A 104 2.54 -9.06 25.41
C LEU A 104 3.57 -9.17 26.54
N GLY A 105 4.77 -8.60 26.35
CA GLY A 105 5.87 -8.70 27.31
C GLY A 105 6.54 -10.07 27.34
N PHE A 106 6.46 -10.83 26.24
CA PHE A 106 7.08 -12.15 26.14
C PHE A 106 8.54 -12.03 25.74
N THR A 107 9.35 -12.97 26.22
CA THR A 107 10.80 -13.02 25.99
C THR A 107 11.27 -14.32 25.34
N GLY A 108 10.34 -15.24 25.05
CA GLY A 108 10.70 -16.51 24.44
C GLY A 108 9.52 -17.44 24.18
N LYS A 109 9.80 -18.46 23.40
CA LYS A 109 8.85 -19.43 22.86
C LYS A 109 7.97 -20.10 23.93
N GLN A 110 8.53 -20.41 25.11
CA GLN A 110 7.79 -21.08 26.16
C GLN A 110 6.55 -20.28 26.62
N GLN A 111 6.68 -18.96 26.71
CA GLN A 111 5.57 -18.08 27.08
C GLN A 111 4.47 -18.04 26.00
N ILE A 112 4.85 -18.18 24.73
CA ILE A 112 3.89 -18.29 23.61
C ILE A 112 3.12 -19.60 23.71
N GLU A 113 3.81 -20.71 24.02
CA GLU A 113 3.18 -22.03 24.17
C GLU A 113 2.23 -22.04 25.37
N GLU A 114 2.60 -21.43 26.52
CA GLU A 114 1.77 -21.30 27.71
C GLU A 114 0.56 -20.37 27.46
N TYR A 115 0.73 -19.28 26.69
CA TYR A 115 -0.36 -18.37 26.30
C TYR A 115 -1.37 -19.03 25.38
N GLY A 116 -0.90 -19.95 24.54
CA GLY A 116 -1.67 -20.65 23.52
C GLY A 116 -1.35 -20.17 22.11
N ILE A 117 -0.95 -21.10 21.24
CA ILE A 117 -0.55 -20.78 19.85
C ILE A 117 -1.71 -20.13 19.08
N ALA A 118 -2.95 -20.60 19.28
CA ALA A 118 -4.13 -20.05 18.60
C ALA A 118 -4.42 -18.60 19.04
N GLU A 119 -4.27 -18.31 20.33
CA GLU A 119 -4.43 -16.99 20.94
C GLU A 119 -3.35 -16.03 20.44
N PHE A 120 -2.10 -16.52 20.37
CA PHE A 120 -0.99 -15.75 19.85
C PHE A 120 -1.18 -15.41 18.36
N ASN A 121 -1.58 -16.37 17.54
CA ASN A 121 -1.89 -16.14 16.13
C ASN A 121 -3.02 -15.13 15.95
N ARG A 122 -4.06 -15.18 16.79
CA ARG A 122 -5.14 -14.18 16.78
C ARG A 122 -4.60 -12.79 17.12
N ALA A 123 -3.74 -12.68 18.11
CA ALA A 123 -3.10 -11.41 18.47
C ALA A 123 -2.21 -10.87 17.35
N CYS A 124 -1.52 -11.74 16.60
CA CYS A 124 -0.76 -11.37 15.39
C CYS A 124 -1.68 -10.81 14.30
N LEU A 125 -2.80 -11.46 14.04
CA LEU A 125 -3.78 -11.01 13.04
C LEU A 125 -4.35 -9.62 13.38
N GLU A 126 -4.72 -9.41 14.64
CA GLU A 126 -5.21 -8.11 15.13
C GLU A 126 -4.15 -7.01 15.00
N SER A 127 -2.89 -7.33 15.28
CA SER A 127 -1.76 -6.42 15.14
C SER A 127 -1.61 -5.96 13.69
N VAL A 128 -1.58 -6.89 12.74
CA VAL A 128 -1.49 -6.63 11.31
C VAL A 128 -2.59 -5.66 10.85
N HIS A 129 -3.85 -5.92 11.16
CA HIS A 129 -4.96 -5.06 10.75
C HIS A 129 -4.93 -3.67 11.40
N SER A 130 -4.32 -3.55 12.57
CA SER A 130 -4.11 -2.24 13.21
C SER A 130 -3.11 -1.39 12.42
N TYR A 131 -1.98 -1.96 12.03
CA TYR A 131 -0.97 -1.27 11.23
C TYR A 131 -1.42 -1.03 9.79
N GLU A 132 -2.11 -1.97 9.17
CA GLU A 132 -2.68 -1.81 7.83
C GLU A 132 -3.50 -0.53 7.69
N ARG A 133 -4.37 -0.21 8.66
CA ARG A 133 -5.16 1.03 8.63
C ARG A 133 -4.28 2.28 8.55
N GLN A 134 -3.17 2.31 9.28
CA GLN A 134 -2.23 3.43 9.26
C GLN A 134 -1.49 3.53 7.92
N TRP A 135 -1.12 2.39 7.36
CA TRP A 135 -0.49 2.31 6.06
C TRP A 135 -1.44 2.74 4.93
N ARG A 136 -2.71 2.35 4.99
CA ARG A 136 -3.74 2.81 4.04
C ARG A 136 -3.87 4.33 4.09
N ALA A 137 -4.04 4.90 5.27
CA ALA A 137 -4.16 6.34 5.46
C ALA A 137 -2.95 7.10 4.90
N MET A 138 -1.73 6.61 5.14
CA MET A 138 -0.50 7.20 4.59
C MET A 138 -0.46 7.06 3.07
N THR A 139 -0.81 5.89 2.52
CA THR A 139 -0.82 5.61 1.07
C THR A 139 -1.78 6.56 0.34
N GLU A 140 -2.98 6.74 0.87
CA GLU A 140 -3.96 7.69 0.35
C GLU A 140 -3.45 9.13 0.46
N ARG A 141 -2.89 9.51 1.62
CA ARG A 141 -2.41 10.87 1.88
C ARG A 141 -1.27 11.30 0.95
N VAL A 142 -0.40 10.37 0.56
CA VAL A 142 0.70 10.67 -0.40
C VAL A 142 0.27 10.54 -1.86
N GLY A 143 -0.98 10.20 -2.12
CA GLY A 143 -1.53 10.07 -3.48
C GLY A 143 -0.97 8.89 -4.27
N TYR A 144 -0.51 7.83 -3.59
CA TYR A 144 -0.04 6.62 -4.24
C TYR A 144 -1.21 5.80 -4.78
N TRP A 145 -1.25 5.60 -6.09
CA TRP A 145 -2.32 4.89 -6.77
C TRP A 145 -2.09 3.39 -6.76
N THR A 146 -2.84 2.69 -5.94
CA THR A 146 -2.87 1.23 -5.88
C THR A 146 -4.23 0.74 -5.40
N ASP A 147 -4.64 -0.45 -5.84
CA ASP A 147 -5.92 -1.07 -5.47
C ASP A 147 -5.80 -1.68 -4.07
N LEU A 148 -6.11 -0.88 -3.07
CA LEU A 148 -6.09 -1.28 -1.66
C LEU A 148 -7.27 -2.18 -1.28
N ASP A 149 -8.38 -2.11 -2.00
CA ASP A 149 -9.60 -2.84 -1.65
C ASP A 149 -9.53 -4.31 -2.05
N HIS A 150 -8.75 -4.63 -3.09
CA HIS A 150 -8.50 -5.99 -3.54
C HIS A 150 -7.06 -6.44 -3.25
N ALA A 151 -6.44 -5.88 -2.19
CA ALA A 151 -5.10 -6.27 -1.76
C ALA A 151 -5.04 -7.76 -1.39
N TYR A 152 -3.92 -8.41 -1.63
CA TYR A 152 -3.69 -9.74 -1.09
C TYR A 152 -2.90 -9.67 0.22
N TYR A 153 -3.06 -10.70 1.04
CA TYR A 153 -2.36 -10.87 2.32
C TYR A 153 -1.57 -12.16 2.29
N THR A 154 -0.32 -12.10 2.69
CA THR A 154 0.56 -13.28 2.62
C THR A 154 0.16 -14.40 3.59
N TYR A 155 -0.68 -14.12 4.60
CA TYR A 155 -1.26 -15.14 5.47
C TYR A 155 -2.51 -15.84 4.89
N ALA A 156 -3.10 -15.29 3.81
CA ALA A 156 -4.33 -15.81 3.24
C ALA A 156 -4.09 -17.14 2.50
N ASN A 157 -5.08 -18.03 2.54
CA ASN A 157 -4.97 -19.37 1.98
C ASN A 157 -4.68 -19.37 0.48
N ASP A 158 -5.30 -18.48 -0.28
CA ASP A 158 -5.09 -18.34 -1.73
C ASP A 158 -3.64 -17.95 -2.08
N TYR A 159 -3.02 -17.09 -1.27
CA TYR A 159 -1.60 -16.78 -1.39
C TYR A 159 -0.73 -18.01 -1.06
N ILE A 160 -1.01 -18.68 0.07
CA ILE A 160 -0.28 -19.87 0.53
C ILE A 160 -0.38 -20.98 -0.53
N GLU A 161 -1.57 -21.25 -1.06
CA GLU A 161 -1.79 -22.23 -2.14
C GLU A 161 -0.98 -21.89 -3.39
N SER A 162 -0.93 -20.60 -3.76
CA SER A 162 -0.14 -20.13 -4.91
C SER A 162 1.36 -20.38 -4.73
N VAL A 163 1.88 -20.16 -3.52
CA VAL A 163 3.29 -20.45 -3.17
C VAL A 163 3.55 -21.95 -3.24
N TRP A 164 2.69 -22.79 -2.66
CA TRP A 164 2.80 -24.24 -2.72
C TRP A 164 2.71 -24.78 -4.16
N TRP A 165 1.83 -24.19 -4.96
CA TRP A 165 1.76 -24.54 -6.37
C TRP A 165 3.09 -24.22 -7.09
N ALA A 166 3.67 -23.05 -6.87
CA ALA A 166 4.96 -22.66 -7.46
C ALA A 166 6.09 -23.62 -7.03
N LEU A 167 6.19 -23.95 -5.74
CA LEU A 167 7.16 -24.90 -5.22
C LEU A 167 7.02 -26.30 -5.84
N LYS A 168 5.80 -26.72 -6.16
CA LYS A 168 5.54 -27.99 -6.83
C LYS A 168 6.04 -28.04 -8.28
N GLN A 169 6.20 -26.88 -8.94
CA GLN A 169 6.70 -26.82 -10.32
C GLN A 169 8.23 -26.88 -10.41
N VAL A 170 8.95 -26.59 -9.34
CA VAL A 170 10.41 -26.59 -9.23
C VAL A 170 10.91 -27.94 -8.71
#